data_8cde085588b42ef814a3fb11cf3e4d8f
#
_entry.id   8cde085588b42ef814a3fb11cf3e4d8f
#
_cell.length_a   1.000
_cell.length_b   1.000
_cell.length_c   1.000
_cell.angle_alpha   90.00
_cell.angle_beta   90.00
_cell.angle_gamma   90.00
#
_symmetry.space_group_name_H-M   'P 1'
#
loop_
_entity.id
_entity.type
_entity.pdbx_description
1 polymer ?
#
loop_
_entity_poly.entity_id
_entity_poly.type
_entity_poly.pdbx_seq_one_letter_code
_entity_poly.pdbx_strand_id
1 'polypeptide(L)'
;MTDQDNETAVIGVTMPTFKEKYIDKKTVTFYEINLTYRINKIDWTLEKRYSDFKTLHDSLDKLIPNLPSIPGTTLFKVKSVDALTKRRLELQKFLRQCIQRKDILASKPLQDFLLIQEKAPEVIGKTASLNFQYEKIPLGVRDFIFVPHKEIMLMCCSDMNIISRADSMLTNFTFPWEKKTDSHIPLGAAFCYQCKPNQGKNDYTVHKIWAKSFPIQTGVISWEDRTEVFSVGLDDGKIYAFKAKEGTHYLEFEQLLELQAHKDRVMGLGFDNDSNYMYSCSTDRTFYVTEVQTTPPNSTLVKMSRSGYTNLNFDKKNDRVFLTNESGELSVFLTNTFPPTEAINLQITSYSSIRALDISEKSHYIFTGSVNGKINILNLSYPGKEKLISEMTSFGASMKIRICRYNSKTHELITGDEDGRVTIWSLKTGQPVSVWEAHPKSPITQMMFDEENLLLWTGAKDKAFRVWQLPEKFTSDAMDKFESTEVKNISESLAIMKLQGLLKREMEDDSDSSVDDLNGWDYK
;
A
#
# COMPACT_ATOMS: atom_id res chain seq x y z
N MET A 1 23.09 15.90 12.22
CA MET A 1 21.82 16.39 12.76
C MET A 1 22.13 17.38 13.85
N THR A 2 21.87 18.62 13.58
CA THR A 2 22.18 19.76 14.46
C THR A 2 21.02 19.98 15.44
N ASP A 3 21.20 20.82 16.45
CA ASP A 3 20.14 21.17 17.41
C ASP A 3 18.90 21.79 16.73
N GLN A 4 19.02 22.26 15.51
CA GLN A 4 17.91 22.76 14.67
C GLN A 4 16.83 21.67 14.38
N ASP A 5 17.23 20.40 14.22
CA ASP A 5 16.25 19.32 13.96
C ASP A 5 15.33 19.04 15.17
N ASN A 6 15.73 19.43 16.36
CA ASN A 6 14.89 19.29 17.56
C ASN A 6 13.87 20.44 17.67
N GLU A 7 14.09 21.58 17.03
CA GLU A 7 13.20 22.74 17.12
C GLU A 7 11.94 22.59 16.27
N THR A 8 11.94 21.72 15.26
CA THR A 8 10.81 21.48 14.35
C THR A 8 9.86 20.39 14.81
N ALA A 9 10.24 19.53 15.74
CA ALA A 9 9.39 18.45 16.22
C ALA A 9 8.33 18.96 17.21
N VAL A 10 7.09 18.46 17.10
CA VAL A 10 5.97 18.78 18.00
C VAL A 10 6.24 18.40 19.45
N ILE A 11 7.05 17.35 19.68
CA ILE A 11 7.59 16.97 20.98
C ILE A 11 9.10 17.15 20.96
N GLY A 12 9.59 18.05 21.79
CA GLY A 12 11.02 18.21 22.03
C GLY A 12 11.53 17.10 22.97
N VAL A 13 12.75 16.56 22.69
CA VAL A 13 13.40 15.55 23.53
C VAL A 13 14.80 15.97 23.85
N THR A 14 15.12 15.98 25.16
CA THR A 14 16.47 16.10 25.67
C THR A 14 16.75 15.02 26.69
N MET A 15 18.00 14.58 26.76
CA MET A 15 18.46 13.64 27.78
C MET A 15 19.67 14.27 28.49
N PRO A 16 19.45 15.09 29.52
CA PRO A 16 20.52 15.90 30.11
C PRO A 16 21.53 15.05 30.87
N THR A 17 21.07 14.01 31.58
CA THR A 17 21.90 13.25 32.50
C THR A 17 21.50 11.77 32.57
N PHE A 18 22.28 11.00 33.31
CA PHE A 18 21.96 9.66 33.75
C PHE A 18 22.29 9.52 35.24
N LYS A 19 21.58 8.61 35.91
CA LYS A 19 21.72 8.32 37.34
C LYS A 19 21.94 6.82 37.55
N GLU A 20 22.80 6.46 38.47
CA GLU A 20 22.98 5.07 38.88
C GLU A 20 22.18 4.81 40.15
N LYS A 21 21.35 3.78 40.14
CA LYS A 21 20.55 3.33 41.29
C LYS A 21 20.97 1.90 41.67
N TYR A 22 21.02 1.62 42.96
CA TYR A 22 21.29 0.28 43.46
C TYR A 22 19.99 -0.47 43.65
N ILE A 23 19.72 -1.46 42.79
CA ILE A 23 18.48 -2.25 42.78
C ILE A 23 18.86 -3.73 42.74
N ASP A 24 18.29 -4.55 43.62
CA ASP A 24 18.48 -6.01 43.68
C ASP A 24 19.98 -6.41 43.67
N LYS A 25 20.75 -5.77 44.52
CA LYS A 25 22.20 -6.00 44.64
C LYS A 25 23.02 -5.70 43.37
N LYS A 26 22.51 -4.87 42.46
CA LYS A 26 23.16 -4.47 41.21
C LYS A 26 23.02 -2.97 40.99
N THR A 27 24.07 -2.36 40.48
CA THR A 27 24.02 -0.98 39.99
C THR A 27 23.36 -0.96 38.62
N VAL A 28 22.28 -0.18 38.48
CA VAL A 28 21.52 -0.01 37.26
C VAL A 28 21.52 1.46 36.85
N THR A 29 21.89 1.71 35.60
CA THR A 29 21.91 3.07 35.03
C THR A 29 20.54 3.42 34.44
N PHE A 30 20.00 4.56 34.88
CA PHE A 30 18.78 5.18 34.35
C PHE A 30 19.15 6.46 33.61
N TYR A 31 18.57 6.63 32.45
CA TYR A 31 18.70 7.84 31.63
C TYR A 31 17.49 8.72 31.90
N GLU A 32 17.75 9.99 32.19
CA GLU A 32 16.70 11.00 32.36
C GLU A 32 16.31 11.53 30.98
N ILE A 33 15.01 11.53 30.69
CA ILE A 33 14.43 11.98 29.41
C ILE A 33 13.49 13.13 29.74
N ASN A 34 13.82 14.33 29.29
CA ASN A 34 12.97 15.50 29.39
C ASN A 34 12.25 15.69 28.07
N LEU A 35 10.94 15.79 28.13
CA LEU A 35 10.02 15.91 27.02
C LEU A 35 9.25 17.21 27.13
N THR A 36 9.09 17.93 26.03
CA THR A 36 8.34 19.20 25.95
C THR A 36 7.31 19.10 24.83
N TYR A 37 6.03 19.13 25.17
CA TYR A 37 4.97 19.32 24.17
C TYR A 37 4.83 20.80 23.85
N ARG A 38 5.25 21.19 22.66
CA ARG A 38 5.49 22.61 22.32
C ARG A 38 4.21 23.41 22.10
N ILE A 39 3.13 22.75 21.67
CA ILE A 39 1.87 23.46 21.40
C ILE A 39 1.30 24.05 22.70
N ASN A 40 1.22 23.23 23.76
CA ASN A 40 0.63 23.62 25.04
C ASN A 40 1.69 23.90 26.12
N LYS A 41 2.98 23.83 25.76
CA LYS A 41 4.12 24.04 26.69
C LYS A 41 4.05 23.13 27.93
N ILE A 42 3.72 21.86 27.72
CA ILE A 42 3.67 20.85 28.76
C ILE A 42 5.02 20.14 28.81
N ASP A 43 5.66 20.17 29.97
CA ASP A 43 6.92 19.48 30.23
C ASP A 43 6.71 18.28 31.15
N TRP A 44 7.41 17.17 30.87
CA TRP A 44 7.47 16.03 31.77
C TRP A 44 8.81 15.30 31.65
N THR A 45 9.18 14.59 32.69
CA THR A 45 10.45 13.86 32.77
C THR A 45 10.20 12.39 33.03
N LEU A 46 10.96 11.53 32.36
CA LEU A 46 10.94 10.08 32.52
C LEU A 46 12.34 9.57 32.85
N GLU A 47 12.40 8.46 33.56
CA GLU A 47 13.65 7.70 33.79
C GLU A 47 13.49 6.32 33.18
N LYS A 48 14.36 5.96 32.24
CA LYS A 48 14.33 4.67 31.53
C LYS A 48 15.72 4.02 31.53
N ARG A 49 15.75 2.69 31.62
CA ARG A 49 16.99 1.90 31.50
C ARG A 49 17.27 1.59 30.05
N TYR A 50 18.50 1.23 29.73
CA TYR A 50 18.86 0.77 28.37
C TYR A 50 18.01 -0.43 27.91
N SER A 51 17.67 -1.38 28.80
CA SER A 51 16.76 -2.49 28.47
C SER A 51 15.39 -2.05 28.00
N ASP A 52 14.88 -0.92 28.51
CA ASP A 52 13.56 -0.40 28.16
C ASP A 52 13.58 0.16 26.72
N PHE A 53 14.68 0.82 26.33
CA PHE A 53 14.91 1.24 24.93
C PHE A 53 15.03 0.05 23.99
N LYS A 54 15.71 -1.03 24.42
CA LYS A 54 15.80 -2.26 23.63
C LYS A 54 14.41 -2.89 23.42
N THR A 55 13.62 -2.99 24.49
CA THR A 55 12.23 -3.49 24.41
C THR A 55 11.37 -2.63 23.49
N LEU A 56 11.52 -1.30 23.58
CA LEU A 56 10.86 -0.38 22.66
C LEU A 56 11.27 -0.64 21.22
N HIS A 57 12.57 -0.71 20.94
CA HIS A 57 13.09 -0.96 19.59
C HIS A 57 12.58 -2.30 19.04
N ASP A 58 12.69 -3.38 19.83
CA ASP A 58 12.23 -4.72 19.43
C ASP A 58 10.70 -4.78 19.18
N SER A 59 9.93 -3.94 19.89
CA SER A 59 8.48 -3.82 19.69
C SER A 59 8.14 -3.03 18.43
N LEU A 60 8.88 -1.95 18.17
CA LEU A 60 8.72 -1.14 16.97
C LEU A 60 9.17 -1.89 15.71
N ASP A 61 10.26 -2.68 15.79
CA ASP A 61 10.83 -3.44 14.67
C ASP A 61 9.85 -4.50 14.11
N LYS A 62 8.97 -5.00 14.96
CA LYS A 62 7.88 -5.88 14.54
C LYS A 62 6.79 -5.16 13.75
N LEU A 63 6.63 -3.87 13.96
CA LEU A 63 5.54 -3.07 13.38
C LEU A 63 6.01 -2.22 12.20
N ILE A 64 7.19 -1.62 12.35
CA ILE A 64 7.65 -0.54 11.49
C ILE A 64 9.07 -0.88 11.00
N PRO A 65 9.30 -1.00 9.71
CA PRO A 65 10.63 -1.27 9.17
C PRO A 65 11.52 -0.02 9.21
N ASN A 66 12.82 -0.26 9.07
CA ASN A 66 13.85 0.79 9.05
C ASN A 66 13.77 1.76 10.22
N LEU A 67 13.78 1.20 11.39
CA LEU A 67 13.89 1.99 12.60
C LEU A 67 15.24 2.68 12.68
N PRO A 68 15.30 3.84 13.32
CA PRO A 68 16.56 4.38 13.78
C PRO A 68 17.30 3.37 14.65
N SER A 69 18.60 3.24 14.46
CA SER A 69 19.41 2.30 15.23
C SER A 69 19.58 2.74 16.68
N ILE A 70 19.55 1.77 17.60
CA ILE A 70 19.98 1.99 18.99
C ILE A 70 21.44 1.61 19.18
N PRO A 71 22.13 2.19 20.19
CA PRO A 71 23.50 1.78 20.51
C PRO A 71 23.59 0.29 20.77
N GLY A 72 24.60 -0.37 20.19
CA GLY A 72 24.82 -1.80 20.36
C GLY A 72 25.01 -2.21 21.81
N THR A 73 24.59 -3.44 22.16
CA THR A 73 24.93 -4.06 23.44
C THR A 73 26.40 -4.42 23.44
N THR A 74 27.21 -3.75 24.23
CA THR A 74 28.57 -4.21 24.51
C THR A 74 28.51 -5.44 25.43
N LEU A 75 29.29 -6.48 25.13
CA LEU A 75 29.40 -7.70 25.95
C LEU A 75 29.88 -7.42 27.40
N PHE A 76 30.45 -6.25 27.64
CA PHE A 76 30.92 -5.82 28.96
C PHE A 76 30.06 -4.67 29.48
N LYS A 77 29.76 -4.66 30.79
CA LYS A 77 29.10 -3.54 31.46
C LYS A 77 29.86 -2.25 31.16
N VAL A 78 29.19 -1.30 30.52
CA VAL A 78 29.72 0.05 30.34
C VAL A 78 29.80 0.70 31.70
N LYS A 79 31.03 0.92 32.19
CA LYS A 79 31.27 1.49 33.53
C LYS A 79 31.91 2.89 33.47
N SER A 80 32.51 3.28 32.33
CA SER A 80 33.11 4.60 32.22
C SER A 80 32.06 5.68 31.96
N VAL A 81 32.22 6.82 32.58
CA VAL A 81 31.33 7.98 32.41
C VAL A 81 31.28 8.42 30.97
N ASP A 82 32.38 8.38 30.23
CA ASP A 82 32.44 8.75 28.80
C ASP A 82 31.61 7.81 27.93
N ALA A 83 31.69 6.50 28.18
CA ALA A 83 30.92 5.52 27.44
C ALA A 83 29.42 5.61 27.76
N LEU A 84 29.04 5.91 29.00
CA LEU A 84 27.64 6.18 29.39
C LEU A 84 27.13 7.49 28.74
N THR A 85 27.95 8.52 28.69
CA THR A 85 27.64 9.79 28.04
C THR A 85 27.43 9.60 26.53
N LYS A 86 28.32 8.87 25.85
CA LYS A 86 28.18 8.54 24.44
C LYS A 86 26.88 7.78 24.18
N ARG A 87 26.58 6.75 24.97
CA ARG A 87 25.36 5.97 24.87
C ARG A 87 24.10 6.84 25.06
N ARG A 88 24.12 7.74 26.04
CA ARG A 88 23.06 8.71 26.30
C ARG A 88 22.76 9.58 25.07
N LEU A 89 23.79 10.11 24.42
CA LEU A 89 23.64 10.93 23.22
C LEU A 89 23.09 10.11 22.03
N GLU A 90 23.51 8.87 21.88
CA GLU A 90 22.98 7.98 20.83
C GLU A 90 21.51 7.60 21.10
N LEU A 91 21.11 7.36 22.35
CA LEU A 91 19.71 7.13 22.73
C LEU A 91 18.85 8.38 22.52
N GLN A 92 19.38 9.56 22.81
CA GLN A 92 18.69 10.83 22.53
C GLN A 92 18.46 11.01 21.02
N LYS A 93 19.48 10.72 20.21
CA LYS A 93 19.37 10.75 18.75
C LYS A 93 18.29 9.78 18.24
N PHE A 94 18.28 8.55 18.77
CA PHE A 94 17.26 7.55 18.46
C PHE A 94 15.85 8.07 18.75
N LEU A 95 15.58 8.60 19.95
CA LEU A 95 14.26 9.13 20.30
C LEU A 95 13.86 10.31 19.43
N ARG A 96 14.77 11.25 19.13
CA ARG A 96 14.49 12.38 18.24
C ARG A 96 14.07 11.92 16.85
N GLN A 97 14.76 10.92 16.30
CA GLN A 97 14.42 10.33 15.01
C GLN A 97 13.06 9.60 15.05
N CYS A 98 12.75 8.90 16.15
CA CYS A 98 11.46 8.25 16.32
C CYS A 98 10.30 9.27 16.36
N ILE A 99 10.47 10.38 17.06
CA ILE A 99 9.41 11.41 17.21
C ILE A 99 9.19 12.19 15.92
N GLN A 100 10.21 12.37 15.10
CA GLN A 100 10.08 13.03 13.79
C GLN A 100 9.30 12.21 12.78
N ARG A 101 9.25 10.89 12.95
CA ARG A 101 8.49 9.99 12.08
C ARG A 101 7.07 9.82 12.61
N LYS A 102 6.09 10.26 11.84
CA LYS A 102 4.66 10.19 12.22
C LYS A 102 4.15 8.78 12.45
N ASP A 103 4.59 7.82 11.63
CA ASP A 103 4.25 6.40 11.76
C ASP A 103 4.77 5.82 13.08
N ILE A 104 5.97 6.21 13.51
CA ILE A 104 6.53 5.79 14.80
C ILE A 104 5.82 6.52 15.95
N LEU A 105 5.61 7.83 15.82
CA LEU A 105 4.92 8.65 16.83
C LEU A 105 3.48 8.17 17.07
N ALA A 106 2.79 7.76 16.01
CA ALA A 106 1.44 7.18 16.09
C ALA A 106 1.41 5.76 16.66
N SER A 107 2.56 5.09 16.79
CA SER A 107 2.64 3.72 17.27
C SER A 107 2.42 3.61 18.79
N LYS A 108 1.62 2.63 19.19
CA LYS A 108 1.35 2.40 20.63
C LYS A 108 2.63 2.16 21.47
N PRO A 109 3.63 1.37 21.02
CA PRO A 109 4.86 1.17 21.79
C PRO A 109 5.60 2.46 22.15
N LEU A 110 5.70 3.43 21.21
CA LEU A 110 6.36 4.71 21.51
C LEU A 110 5.50 5.58 22.41
N GLN A 111 4.19 5.62 22.19
CA GLN A 111 3.26 6.38 23.03
C GLN A 111 3.27 5.93 24.49
N ASP A 112 3.25 4.60 24.71
CA ASP A 112 3.33 4.00 26.04
C ASP A 112 4.71 4.27 26.69
N PHE A 113 5.79 4.17 25.90
CA PHE A 113 7.15 4.42 26.40
C PHE A 113 7.34 5.86 26.87
N LEU A 114 6.81 6.83 26.12
CA LEU A 114 6.93 8.27 26.38
C LEU A 114 5.77 8.84 27.22
N LEU A 115 4.75 8.03 27.57
CA LEU A 115 3.53 8.45 28.26
C LEU A 115 2.75 9.55 27.51
N ILE A 116 2.76 9.52 26.17
CA ILE A 116 2.14 10.58 25.36
C ILE A 116 0.64 10.63 25.59
N GLN A 117 -0.04 9.48 25.73
CA GLN A 117 -1.48 9.42 25.98
C GLN A 117 -1.91 10.14 27.27
N GLU A 118 -1.03 10.12 28.27
CA GLU A 118 -1.32 10.77 29.57
C GLU A 118 -0.98 12.25 29.56
N LYS A 119 0.12 12.63 28.88
CA LYS A 119 0.73 13.96 29.00
C LYS A 119 0.41 14.90 27.83
N ALA A 120 0.22 14.34 26.64
CA ALA A 120 -0.03 15.10 25.42
C ALA A 120 -0.98 14.31 24.47
N PRO A 121 -2.20 13.98 24.90
CA PRO A 121 -3.11 13.14 24.11
C PRO A 121 -3.46 13.76 22.74
N GLU A 122 -3.37 15.06 22.62
CA GLU A 122 -3.65 15.81 21.38
C GLU A 122 -2.62 15.54 20.25
N VAL A 123 -1.46 14.97 20.59
CA VAL A 123 -0.43 14.57 19.61
C VAL A 123 -0.84 13.30 18.89
N ILE A 124 -1.70 12.51 19.52
CA ILE A 124 -2.06 11.19 18.99
C ILE A 124 -3.10 11.36 17.91
N GLY A 125 -2.71 11.02 16.68
CA GLY A 125 -3.65 10.87 15.59
C GLY A 125 -4.62 9.72 15.85
N LYS A 126 -5.77 9.76 15.21
CA LYS A 126 -6.71 8.65 15.21
C LYS A 126 -6.10 7.47 14.44
N THR A 127 -6.35 6.25 14.89
CA THR A 127 -5.90 5.02 14.22
C THR A 127 -7.09 4.28 13.61
N ALA A 128 -6.80 3.45 12.60
CA ALA A 128 -7.80 2.54 12.07
C ALA A 128 -8.26 1.55 13.17
N SER A 129 -9.55 1.26 13.21
CA SER A 129 -10.12 0.28 14.13
C SER A 129 -10.69 -0.91 13.37
N LEU A 130 -10.44 -2.12 13.87
CA LEU A 130 -11.04 -3.32 13.29
C LEU A 130 -12.53 -3.35 13.64
N ASN A 131 -13.39 -3.27 12.61
CA ASN A 131 -14.83 -3.37 12.76
C ASN A 131 -15.32 -4.80 12.65
N PHE A 132 -14.77 -5.56 11.72
CA PHE A 132 -15.23 -6.89 11.44
C PHE A 132 -14.11 -7.79 10.91
N GLN A 133 -14.18 -9.09 11.23
CA GLN A 133 -13.25 -10.11 10.76
C GLN A 133 -13.99 -11.39 10.43
N TYR A 134 -13.70 -11.97 9.27
CA TYR A 134 -14.23 -13.25 8.84
C TYR A 134 -13.10 -14.22 8.49
N GLU A 135 -12.99 -15.33 9.22
CA GLU A 135 -11.88 -16.30 9.13
C GLU A 135 -12.33 -17.68 8.62
N LYS A 136 -13.58 -17.80 8.19
CA LYS A 136 -14.14 -19.08 7.73
C LYS A 136 -13.98 -19.31 6.23
N ILE A 137 -12.97 -18.71 5.61
CA ILE A 137 -12.66 -18.92 4.21
C ILE A 137 -11.81 -20.20 4.09
N PRO A 138 -12.19 -21.17 3.25
CA PRO A 138 -11.48 -22.46 3.20
C PRO A 138 -10.07 -22.36 2.61
N LEU A 139 -9.82 -21.39 1.73
CA LEU A 139 -8.56 -21.18 1.02
C LEU A 139 -8.06 -19.75 1.20
N GLY A 140 -6.77 -19.51 0.93
CA GLY A 140 -6.21 -18.15 0.95
C GLY A 140 -6.88 -17.23 -0.07
N VAL A 141 -7.23 -16.02 0.34
CA VAL A 141 -7.82 -15.02 -0.55
C VAL A 141 -6.78 -14.55 -1.57
N ARG A 142 -7.16 -14.55 -2.83
CA ARG A 142 -6.32 -14.05 -3.94
C ARG A 142 -6.80 -12.71 -4.43
N ASP A 143 -8.10 -12.58 -4.61
CA ASP A 143 -8.74 -11.37 -5.08
C ASP A 143 -10.19 -11.34 -4.59
N PHE A 144 -10.77 -10.16 -4.38
CA PHE A 144 -12.18 -9.99 -4.05
C PHE A 144 -12.73 -8.64 -4.52
N ILE A 145 -14.04 -8.62 -4.72
CA ILE A 145 -14.81 -7.42 -5.05
C ILE A 145 -16.04 -7.41 -4.16
N PHE A 146 -16.23 -6.32 -3.41
CA PHE A 146 -17.46 -6.08 -2.68
C PHE A 146 -18.38 -5.18 -3.49
N VAL A 147 -19.64 -5.59 -3.64
CA VAL A 147 -20.69 -4.86 -4.38
C VAL A 147 -21.71 -4.35 -3.35
N PRO A 148 -21.56 -3.09 -2.86
CA PRO A 148 -22.31 -2.60 -1.70
C PRO A 148 -23.82 -2.62 -1.87
N HIS A 149 -24.34 -2.17 -3.02
CA HIS A 149 -25.77 -2.08 -3.29
C HIS A 149 -26.48 -3.43 -3.44
N LYS A 150 -25.71 -4.50 -3.66
CA LYS A 150 -26.18 -5.90 -3.65
C LYS A 150 -25.87 -6.64 -2.35
N GLU A 151 -25.09 -6.02 -1.47
CA GLU A 151 -24.59 -6.64 -0.24
C GLU A 151 -23.86 -7.97 -0.49
N ILE A 152 -23.13 -8.09 -1.61
CA ILE A 152 -22.40 -9.29 -1.96
C ILE A 152 -20.89 -9.05 -2.04
N MET A 153 -20.14 -10.09 -1.70
CA MET A 153 -18.70 -10.19 -1.91
C MET A 153 -18.40 -11.35 -2.84
N LEU A 154 -17.86 -11.05 -3.99
CA LEU A 154 -17.29 -12.01 -4.93
C LEU A 154 -15.82 -12.19 -4.59
N MET A 155 -15.32 -13.41 -4.61
CA MET A 155 -13.97 -13.70 -4.16
C MET A 155 -13.40 -14.90 -4.91
N CYS A 156 -12.12 -14.84 -5.24
CA CYS A 156 -11.39 -16.04 -5.64
C CYS A 156 -10.29 -16.38 -4.61
N CYS A 157 -10.11 -17.66 -4.41
CA CYS A 157 -9.25 -18.21 -3.37
C CYS A 157 -8.42 -19.36 -3.91
N SER A 158 -7.19 -19.51 -3.44
CA SER A 158 -6.37 -20.66 -3.78
C SER A 158 -5.42 -21.05 -2.66
N ASP A 159 -5.03 -22.32 -2.61
CA ASP A 159 -4.02 -22.80 -1.70
C ASP A 159 -2.64 -22.79 -2.37
N MET A 160 -1.79 -21.88 -1.93
CA MET A 160 -0.42 -21.73 -2.43
C MET A 160 0.58 -22.73 -1.82
N ASN A 161 0.18 -23.47 -0.77
CA ASN A 161 1.08 -24.33 -0.02
C ASN A 161 1.10 -25.79 -0.55
N ILE A 162 0.22 -26.12 -1.50
CA ILE A 162 0.07 -27.51 -1.98
C ILE A 162 1.25 -27.96 -2.85
N ILE A 163 1.93 -27.06 -3.56
CA ILE A 163 3.10 -27.42 -4.38
C ILE A 163 4.22 -28.06 -3.56
N SER A 164 4.34 -27.74 -2.27
CA SER A 164 5.37 -28.31 -1.38
C SER A 164 4.92 -29.54 -0.58
N ARG A 165 3.64 -29.93 -0.66
CA ARG A 165 3.07 -31.06 0.10
C ARG A 165 2.46 -32.17 -0.77
N ALA A 166 2.81 -32.22 -2.04
CA ALA A 166 2.23 -33.15 -3.03
C ALA A 166 2.39 -34.66 -2.68
N ASP A 167 3.20 -35.01 -1.67
CA ASP A 167 3.60 -36.39 -1.49
C ASP A 167 2.94 -37.18 -0.35
N SER A 168 2.10 -36.61 0.52
CA SER A 168 1.71 -37.46 1.64
C SER A 168 0.37 -37.32 2.38
N MET A 169 -0.44 -36.28 2.18
CA MET A 169 -1.63 -36.10 3.06
C MET A 169 -2.95 -35.67 2.41
N LEU A 170 -3.05 -35.51 1.11
CA LEU A 170 -4.20 -34.82 0.50
C LEU A 170 -5.25 -35.68 -0.22
N THR A 171 -5.18 -36.99 -0.09
CA THR A 171 -6.12 -37.91 -0.76
C THR A 171 -7.57 -37.90 -0.22
N ASN A 172 -7.85 -37.14 0.86
CA ASN A 172 -9.16 -37.16 1.53
C ASN A 172 -9.81 -35.77 1.77
N PHE A 173 -9.31 -34.69 1.16
CA PHE A 173 -9.91 -33.37 1.34
C PHE A 173 -10.92 -33.10 0.23
N THR A 174 -12.20 -33.21 0.54
CA THR A 174 -13.31 -32.74 -0.31
C THR A 174 -13.91 -31.50 0.30
N PHE A 175 -14.20 -30.49 -0.51
CA PHE A 175 -14.96 -29.35 -0.01
C PHE A 175 -16.36 -29.81 0.41
N PRO A 176 -16.93 -29.34 1.53
CA PRO A 176 -18.21 -29.79 2.06
C PRO A 176 -19.41 -29.65 1.10
N TRP A 177 -19.25 -28.90 0.01
CA TRP A 177 -20.30 -28.68 -1.00
C TRP A 177 -20.14 -29.49 -2.29
N GLU A 178 -19.05 -30.26 -2.44
CA GLU A 178 -18.85 -31.10 -3.62
C GLU A 178 -19.49 -32.48 -3.41
N LYS A 179 -20.30 -32.89 -4.37
CA LYS A 179 -20.73 -34.30 -4.45
C LYS A 179 -19.52 -35.14 -4.84
N LYS A 180 -19.21 -36.19 -4.07
CA LYS A 180 -18.12 -37.14 -4.27
C LYS A 180 -18.17 -37.77 -5.67
N THR A 181 -17.60 -37.12 -6.69
CA THR A 181 -17.53 -37.74 -8.03
C THR A 181 -16.14 -37.74 -8.64
N ASP A 182 -15.19 -36.89 -8.14
CA ASP A 182 -13.82 -36.87 -8.68
C ASP A 182 -12.76 -36.80 -7.59
N SER A 183 -11.72 -37.62 -7.76
CA SER A 183 -10.59 -37.78 -6.85
C SER A 183 -9.57 -36.61 -6.88
N HIS A 184 -9.90 -35.46 -7.47
CA HIS A 184 -9.01 -34.33 -7.57
C HIS A 184 -9.33 -33.27 -6.51
N ILE A 185 -8.29 -32.89 -5.75
CA ILE A 185 -8.38 -31.83 -4.77
C ILE A 185 -8.41 -30.50 -5.53
N PRO A 186 -9.43 -29.64 -5.34
CA PRO A 186 -9.46 -28.37 -6.00
C PRO A 186 -8.36 -27.45 -5.44
N LEU A 187 -7.55 -26.89 -6.33
CA LEU A 187 -6.48 -25.97 -5.99
C LEU A 187 -6.97 -24.52 -5.91
N GLY A 188 -8.12 -24.23 -6.52
CA GLY A 188 -8.74 -22.92 -6.53
C GLY A 188 -10.26 -22.99 -6.39
N ALA A 189 -10.85 -21.91 -5.93
CA ALA A 189 -12.29 -21.76 -5.86
C ALA A 189 -12.73 -20.31 -6.01
N ALA A 190 -13.92 -20.09 -6.55
CA ALA A 190 -14.60 -18.82 -6.52
C ALA A 190 -15.84 -18.93 -5.62
N PHE A 191 -16.11 -17.84 -4.89
CA PHE A 191 -17.20 -17.77 -3.94
C PHE A 191 -18.01 -16.49 -4.16
N CYS A 192 -19.30 -16.57 -3.85
CA CYS A 192 -20.13 -15.41 -3.60
C CYS A 192 -20.67 -15.50 -2.17
N TYR A 193 -20.41 -14.47 -1.39
CA TYR A 193 -20.93 -14.32 -0.04
C TYR A 193 -21.93 -13.17 0.00
N GLN A 194 -23.03 -13.35 0.69
CA GLN A 194 -23.89 -12.26 1.11
C GLN A 194 -23.31 -11.65 2.38
N CYS A 195 -23.10 -10.34 2.38
CA CYS A 195 -22.50 -9.59 3.49
C CYS A 195 -23.48 -8.49 3.91
N LYS A 196 -24.39 -8.80 4.82
CA LYS A 196 -25.39 -7.85 5.33
C LYS A 196 -24.87 -7.09 6.53
N PRO A 197 -24.88 -5.73 6.50
CA PRO A 197 -24.53 -4.96 7.68
C PRO A 197 -25.59 -5.16 8.78
N ASN A 198 -25.17 -5.37 10.00
CA ASN A 198 -26.05 -5.50 11.14
C ASN A 198 -26.44 -4.10 11.65
N GLN A 199 -27.75 -3.81 11.70
CA GLN A 199 -28.25 -2.50 12.14
C GLN A 199 -27.76 -2.17 13.58
N GLY A 200 -27.14 -1.00 13.71
CA GLY A 200 -26.64 -0.48 15.01
C GLY A 200 -25.35 -1.11 15.52
N LYS A 201 -24.70 -1.96 14.72
CA LYS A 201 -23.39 -2.54 15.03
C LYS A 201 -22.49 -2.38 13.81
N ASN A 202 -21.22 -2.07 14.03
CA ASN A 202 -20.19 -2.08 12.98
C ASN A 202 -19.75 -3.53 12.68
N ASP A 203 -20.71 -4.38 12.32
CA ASP A 203 -20.53 -5.82 12.14
C ASP A 203 -21.34 -6.30 10.92
N TYR A 204 -20.98 -7.46 10.37
CA TYR A 204 -21.61 -8.02 9.20
C TYR A 204 -22.06 -9.47 9.45
N THR A 205 -23.24 -9.80 8.95
CA THR A 205 -23.67 -11.21 8.84
C THR A 205 -23.26 -11.72 7.47
N VAL A 206 -22.41 -12.76 7.45
CA VAL A 206 -21.82 -13.30 6.22
C VAL A 206 -22.34 -14.71 5.96
N HIS A 207 -22.98 -14.89 4.81
CA HIS A 207 -23.49 -16.18 4.34
C HIS A 207 -22.93 -16.51 2.96
N LYS A 208 -22.37 -17.70 2.79
CA LYS A 208 -21.98 -18.20 1.47
C LYS A 208 -23.24 -18.58 0.68
N ILE A 209 -23.42 -17.98 -0.49
CA ILE A 209 -24.59 -18.20 -1.36
C ILE A 209 -24.23 -19.01 -2.61
N TRP A 210 -22.99 -18.92 -3.09
CA TRP A 210 -22.53 -19.65 -4.26
C TRP A 210 -21.07 -20.02 -4.14
N ALA A 211 -20.67 -21.13 -4.80
CA ALA A 211 -19.28 -21.56 -4.90
C ALA A 211 -19.05 -22.38 -6.18
N LYS A 212 -17.87 -22.22 -6.76
CA LYS A 212 -17.35 -23.01 -7.87
C LYS A 212 -15.90 -23.38 -7.59
N SER A 213 -15.57 -24.66 -7.66
CA SER A 213 -14.21 -25.16 -7.51
C SER A 213 -13.53 -25.33 -8.87
N PHE A 214 -12.19 -25.19 -8.86
CA PHE A 214 -11.34 -25.33 -10.03
C PHE A 214 -10.17 -26.27 -9.72
N PRO A 215 -9.75 -27.11 -10.69
CA PRO A 215 -8.61 -28.00 -10.51
C PRO A 215 -7.28 -27.24 -10.46
N ILE A 216 -7.27 -25.99 -10.88
CA ILE A 216 -6.12 -25.09 -10.96
C ILE A 216 -6.36 -23.90 -10.02
N GLN A 217 -5.28 -23.24 -9.60
CA GLN A 217 -5.32 -22.05 -8.77
C GLN A 217 -6.01 -20.89 -9.50
N THR A 218 -6.85 -20.17 -8.76
CA THR A 218 -7.47 -18.91 -9.23
C THR A 218 -6.54 -17.73 -8.95
N GLY A 219 -6.52 -16.73 -9.82
CA GLY A 219 -5.62 -15.58 -9.73
C GLY A 219 -6.31 -14.25 -9.50
N VAL A 220 -7.30 -13.95 -10.31
CA VAL A 220 -7.94 -12.64 -10.41
C VAL A 220 -9.42 -12.77 -10.71
N ILE A 221 -10.22 -11.79 -10.28
CA ILE A 221 -11.63 -11.69 -10.62
C ILE A 221 -11.98 -10.34 -11.21
N SER A 222 -13.12 -10.29 -11.90
CA SER A 222 -13.72 -9.05 -12.37
C SER A 222 -15.24 -9.13 -12.24
N TRP A 223 -15.87 -8.00 -12.00
CA TRP A 223 -17.31 -7.83 -11.95
C TRP A 223 -17.73 -6.66 -12.81
N GLU A 224 -18.72 -6.88 -13.66
CA GLU A 224 -19.40 -5.83 -14.39
C GLU A 224 -20.84 -5.68 -13.85
N ASP A 225 -21.06 -4.55 -13.21
CA ASP A 225 -22.25 -4.32 -12.41
C ASP A 225 -23.54 -4.18 -13.25
N ARG A 226 -23.44 -3.55 -14.42
CA ARG A 226 -24.59 -3.30 -15.31
C ARG A 226 -25.13 -4.58 -15.93
N THR A 227 -24.25 -5.49 -16.32
CA THR A 227 -24.64 -6.75 -16.97
C THR A 227 -24.65 -7.94 -16.02
N GLU A 228 -24.21 -7.72 -14.77
CA GLU A 228 -24.10 -8.72 -13.71
C GLU A 228 -23.23 -9.93 -14.13
N VAL A 229 -22.13 -9.65 -14.81
CA VAL A 229 -21.17 -10.65 -15.24
C VAL A 229 -19.96 -10.68 -14.31
N PHE A 230 -19.67 -11.86 -13.81
CA PHE A 230 -18.53 -12.17 -12.95
C PHE A 230 -17.54 -13.05 -13.71
N SER A 231 -16.26 -12.72 -13.73
CA SER A 231 -15.24 -13.55 -14.35
C SER A 231 -14.12 -13.93 -13.41
N VAL A 232 -13.49 -15.08 -13.67
CA VAL A 232 -12.39 -15.65 -12.89
C VAL A 232 -11.27 -16.07 -13.84
N GLY A 233 -10.08 -15.56 -13.60
CA GLY A 233 -8.85 -15.97 -14.29
C GLY A 233 -8.05 -16.98 -13.46
N LEU A 234 -7.54 -18.01 -14.12
CA LEU A 234 -6.78 -19.09 -13.52
C LEU A 234 -5.28 -18.99 -13.81
N ASP A 235 -4.49 -19.75 -13.05
CA ASP A 235 -3.03 -19.79 -13.19
C ASP A 235 -2.57 -20.60 -14.43
N ASP A 236 -3.45 -21.35 -15.11
CA ASP A 236 -3.18 -22.03 -16.39
C ASP A 236 -3.58 -21.20 -17.64
N GLY A 237 -4.03 -19.98 -17.44
CA GLY A 237 -4.44 -19.06 -18.50
C GLY A 237 -5.89 -19.21 -18.94
N LYS A 238 -6.67 -20.08 -18.32
CA LYS A 238 -8.13 -20.16 -18.54
C LYS A 238 -8.87 -19.03 -17.88
N ILE A 239 -9.96 -18.63 -18.52
CA ILE A 239 -10.90 -17.64 -18.01
C ILE A 239 -12.30 -18.26 -18.02
N TYR A 240 -13.00 -18.12 -16.92
CA TYR A 240 -14.42 -18.45 -16.79
C TYR A 240 -15.21 -17.15 -16.58
N ALA A 241 -16.35 -17.04 -17.24
CA ALA A 241 -17.31 -15.98 -16.95
C ALA A 241 -18.65 -16.59 -16.56
N PHE A 242 -19.33 -15.93 -15.64
CA PHE A 242 -20.61 -16.34 -15.08
C PHE A 242 -21.54 -15.14 -15.11
N LYS A 243 -22.80 -15.36 -15.45
CA LYS A 243 -23.86 -14.36 -15.39
C LYS A 243 -24.77 -14.63 -14.21
N ALA A 244 -25.11 -13.62 -13.45
CA ALA A 244 -26.11 -13.73 -12.39
C ALA A 244 -27.49 -14.01 -13.00
N LYS A 245 -28.19 -15.02 -12.47
CA LYS A 245 -29.57 -15.30 -12.81
C LYS A 245 -30.49 -14.51 -11.89
N GLU A 246 -31.55 -13.95 -12.45
CA GLU A 246 -32.66 -13.42 -11.67
C GLU A 246 -33.38 -14.58 -10.99
N GLY A 247 -33.03 -14.82 -9.73
CA GLY A 247 -33.60 -15.89 -8.89
C GLY A 247 -34.38 -15.33 -7.73
N THR A 248 -35.29 -16.13 -7.20
CA THR A 248 -36.34 -15.72 -6.25
C THR A 248 -35.85 -15.30 -4.87
N HIS A 249 -34.65 -15.66 -4.41
CA HIS A 249 -34.11 -15.26 -3.10
C HIS A 249 -32.58 -15.24 -2.98
N TYR A 250 -31.81 -15.89 -3.91
CA TYR A 250 -30.36 -15.96 -3.88
C TYR A 250 -29.81 -15.76 -5.28
N LEU A 251 -28.68 -15.04 -5.40
CA LEU A 251 -27.95 -14.94 -6.65
C LEU A 251 -27.40 -16.32 -7.04
N GLU A 252 -27.93 -16.87 -8.12
CA GLU A 252 -27.36 -18.02 -8.79
C GLU A 252 -26.56 -17.55 -9.99
N PHE A 253 -25.42 -18.19 -10.25
CA PHE A 253 -24.57 -17.88 -11.39
C PHE A 253 -24.60 -19.01 -12.40
N GLU A 254 -24.87 -18.67 -13.66
CA GLU A 254 -24.76 -19.58 -14.79
C GLU A 254 -23.45 -19.33 -15.53
N GLN A 255 -22.76 -20.41 -15.92
CA GLN A 255 -21.53 -20.29 -16.71
C GLN A 255 -21.88 -19.77 -18.10
N LEU A 256 -21.35 -18.60 -18.42
CA LEU A 256 -21.51 -17.92 -19.71
C LEU A 256 -20.39 -18.36 -20.68
N LEU A 257 -19.16 -18.48 -20.17
CA LEU A 257 -17.96 -18.66 -20.98
C LEU A 257 -16.94 -19.53 -20.26
N GLU A 258 -16.23 -20.37 -21.03
CA GLU A 258 -14.95 -20.99 -20.69
C GLU A 258 -14.00 -20.78 -21.88
N LEU A 259 -12.85 -20.16 -21.63
CA LEU A 259 -11.92 -19.76 -22.68
C LEU A 259 -10.47 -20.05 -22.25
N GLN A 260 -9.67 -20.71 -23.11
CA GLN A 260 -8.22 -20.74 -22.97
C GLN A 260 -7.63 -19.50 -23.65
N ALA A 261 -7.58 -18.39 -22.92
CA ALA A 261 -7.14 -17.10 -23.46
C ALA A 261 -5.61 -16.97 -23.48
N HIS A 262 -4.96 -17.51 -22.46
CA HIS A 262 -3.53 -17.36 -22.22
C HIS A 262 -2.83 -18.71 -22.01
N LYS A 263 -1.49 -18.69 -21.99
CA LYS A 263 -0.64 -19.88 -21.76
C LYS A 263 -0.09 -19.96 -20.34
N ASP A 264 -0.30 -18.92 -19.55
CA ASP A 264 0.18 -18.79 -18.16
C ASP A 264 -0.81 -17.93 -17.39
N ARG A 265 -0.53 -17.71 -16.11
CA ARG A 265 -1.37 -17.05 -15.13
C ARG A 265 -2.03 -15.77 -15.65
N VAL A 266 -3.34 -15.69 -15.53
CA VAL A 266 -4.11 -14.47 -15.77
C VAL A 266 -3.90 -13.51 -14.60
N MET A 267 -3.43 -12.30 -14.89
CA MET A 267 -3.07 -11.29 -13.89
C MET A 267 -4.04 -10.13 -13.81
N GLY A 268 -4.83 -9.92 -14.85
CA GLY A 268 -5.84 -8.87 -14.89
C GLY A 268 -6.98 -9.23 -15.81
N LEU A 269 -8.17 -8.89 -15.38
CA LEU A 269 -9.44 -9.04 -16.11
C LEU A 269 -10.28 -7.79 -15.98
N GLY A 270 -11.04 -7.49 -17.01
CA GLY A 270 -12.01 -6.40 -16.99
C GLY A 270 -12.95 -6.48 -18.17
N PHE A 271 -14.13 -5.85 -18.03
CA PHE A 271 -15.12 -5.74 -19.10
C PHE A 271 -15.32 -4.27 -19.47
N ASP A 272 -15.72 -4.03 -20.72
CA ASP A 272 -16.36 -2.78 -21.10
C ASP A 272 -17.72 -2.65 -20.39
N ASN A 273 -18.34 -1.46 -20.52
CA ASN A 273 -19.61 -1.15 -19.83
C ASN A 273 -20.78 -2.07 -20.22
N ASP A 274 -20.74 -2.68 -21.39
CA ASP A 274 -21.83 -3.50 -21.91
C ASP A 274 -21.48 -5.00 -21.91
N SER A 275 -20.32 -5.39 -21.37
CA SER A 275 -19.77 -6.75 -21.39
C SER A 275 -19.69 -7.37 -22.80
N ASN A 276 -19.54 -6.54 -23.83
CA ASN A 276 -19.30 -7.02 -25.18
C ASN A 276 -17.85 -7.47 -25.36
N TYR A 277 -16.94 -6.75 -24.71
CA TYR A 277 -15.51 -7.00 -24.75
C TYR A 277 -14.96 -7.31 -23.36
N MET A 278 -14.21 -8.40 -23.28
CA MET A 278 -13.42 -8.77 -22.12
C MET A 278 -11.95 -8.52 -22.40
N TYR A 279 -11.30 -7.83 -21.52
CA TYR A 279 -9.88 -7.51 -21.58
C TYR A 279 -9.13 -8.38 -20.58
N SER A 280 -8.04 -9.02 -21.03
CA SER A 280 -7.25 -9.91 -20.18
C SER A 280 -5.76 -9.76 -20.41
N CYS A 281 -4.97 -9.81 -19.35
CA CYS A 281 -3.52 -9.81 -19.42
C CYS A 281 -2.91 -10.92 -18.55
N SER A 282 -1.71 -11.37 -18.92
CA SER A 282 -1.09 -12.56 -18.33
C SER A 282 0.42 -12.43 -18.15
N THR A 283 0.97 -13.28 -17.29
CA THR A 283 2.41 -13.52 -17.18
C THR A 283 3.02 -14.13 -18.44
N ASP A 284 2.22 -14.67 -19.37
CA ASP A 284 2.67 -15.10 -20.71
C ASP A 284 3.04 -13.93 -21.64
N ARG A 285 3.01 -12.69 -21.13
CA ARG A 285 3.37 -11.44 -21.80
C ARG A 285 2.35 -10.95 -22.82
N THR A 286 1.15 -11.52 -22.86
CA THR A 286 0.11 -11.14 -23.82
C THR A 286 -1.00 -10.33 -23.18
N PHE A 287 -1.56 -9.41 -23.96
CA PHE A 287 -2.76 -8.66 -23.68
C PHE A 287 -3.77 -8.90 -24.79
N TYR A 288 -4.92 -9.43 -24.44
CA TYR A 288 -6.02 -9.77 -25.34
C TYR A 288 -7.26 -8.94 -25.08
N VAL A 289 -8.02 -8.71 -26.15
CA VAL A 289 -9.44 -8.33 -26.08
C VAL A 289 -10.26 -9.45 -26.73
N THR A 290 -11.30 -9.89 -26.03
CA THR A 290 -12.17 -11.00 -26.44
C THR A 290 -13.59 -10.50 -26.62
N GLU A 291 -14.18 -10.75 -27.79
CA GLU A 291 -15.59 -10.53 -28.05
C GLU A 291 -16.41 -11.64 -27.38
N VAL A 292 -17.12 -11.31 -26.30
CA VAL A 292 -17.80 -12.29 -25.44
C VAL A 292 -19.11 -12.80 -26.09
N GLN A 293 -19.72 -11.98 -26.94
CA GLN A 293 -21.03 -12.29 -27.56
C GLN A 293 -20.92 -13.21 -28.79
N THR A 294 -19.71 -13.47 -29.31
CA THR A 294 -19.51 -14.36 -30.46
C THR A 294 -19.44 -15.83 -30.02
N THR A 295 -19.89 -16.74 -30.88
CA THR A 295 -19.82 -18.20 -30.62
C THR A 295 -19.10 -18.90 -31.76
N PRO A 296 -17.85 -19.40 -31.54
CA PRO A 296 -17.04 -19.29 -30.34
C PRO A 296 -16.56 -17.85 -30.10
N PRO A 297 -16.17 -17.51 -28.85
CA PRO A 297 -15.60 -16.20 -28.53
C PRO A 297 -14.35 -15.91 -29.37
N ASN A 298 -14.26 -14.68 -29.91
CA ASN A 298 -13.16 -14.27 -30.75
C ASN A 298 -12.17 -13.42 -29.95
N SER A 299 -10.94 -13.92 -29.80
CA SER A 299 -9.89 -13.23 -29.05
C SER A 299 -8.86 -12.61 -29.98
N THR A 300 -8.66 -11.31 -29.85
CA THR A 300 -7.69 -10.54 -30.63
C THR A 300 -6.50 -10.17 -29.75
N LEU A 301 -5.28 -10.53 -30.18
CA LEU A 301 -4.05 -10.08 -29.53
C LEU A 301 -3.86 -8.59 -29.77
N VAL A 302 -3.85 -7.81 -28.69
CA VAL A 302 -3.62 -6.35 -28.75
C VAL A 302 -2.12 -6.03 -28.66
N LYS A 303 -1.44 -6.65 -27.69
CA LYS A 303 0.00 -6.42 -27.49
C LYS A 303 0.70 -7.63 -26.88
N MET A 304 1.96 -7.83 -27.31
CA MET A 304 2.92 -8.69 -26.63
C MET A 304 4.00 -7.82 -25.98
N SER A 305 4.15 -7.94 -24.67
CA SER A 305 5.16 -7.23 -23.88
C SER A 305 6.49 -8.00 -23.85
N ARG A 306 7.56 -7.33 -23.42
CA ARG A 306 8.87 -7.97 -23.18
C ARG A 306 8.89 -8.81 -21.90
N SER A 307 8.06 -8.46 -20.90
CA SER A 307 7.93 -9.16 -19.61
C SER A 307 6.47 -9.43 -19.29
N GLY A 308 6.22 -10.33 -18.32
CA GLY A 308 4.88 -10.69 -17.89
C GLY A 308 4.10 -9.50 -17.35
N TYR A 309 2.82 -9.40 -17.68
CA TYR A 309 1.93 -8.41 -17.10
C TYR A 309 1.62 -8.74 -15.64
N THR A 310 1.39 -7.70 -14.84
CA THR A 310 1.17 -7.81 -13.39
C THR A 310 -0.16 -7.26 -12.92
N ASN A 311 -0.72 -6.27 -13.63
CA ASN A 311 -2.03 -5.69 -13.34
C ASN A 311 -2.70 -5.19 -14.62
N LEU A 312 -4.02 -5.13 -14.54
CA LEU A 312 -4.90 -4.46 -15.48
C LEU A 312 -5.91 -3.65 -14.67
N ASN A 313 -6.06 -2.38 -14.99
CA ASN A 313 -7.07 -1.50 -14.39
C ASN A 313 -7.81 -0.71 -15.47
N PHE A 314 -9.10 -0.49 -15.25
CA PHE A 314 -9.99 0.22 -16.16
C PHE A 314 -10.32 1.63 -15.63
N ASP A 315 -10.17 2.62 -16.50
CA ASP A 315 -10.81 3.93 -16.36
C ASP A 315 -11.95 3.99 -17.39
N LYS A 316 -13.09 3.44 -17.01
CA LYS A 316 -14.28 3.33 -17.86
C LYS A 316 -14.85 4.69 -18.27
N LYS A 317 -14.61 5.71 -17.47
CA LYS A 317 -15.08 7.07 -17.73
C LYS A 317 -14.33 7.76 -18.86
N ASN A 318 -13.06 7.43 -19.02
CA ASN A 318 -12.20 8.03 -20.04
C ASN A 318 -11.78 7.03 -21.13
N ASP A 319 -12.44 5.88 -21.23
CA ASP A 319 -12.20 4.82 -22.22
C ASP A 319 -10.72 4.39 -22.27
N ARG A 320 -10.13 4.09 -21.10
CA ARG A 320 -8.71 3.72 -20.98
C ARG A 320 -8.52 2.45 -20.19
N VAL A 321 -7.54 1.64 -20.63
CA VAL A 321 -7.02 0.49 -19.90
C VAL A 321 -5.56 0.71 -19.57
N PHE A 322 -5.20 0.43 -18.34
CA PHE A 322 -3.86 0.55 -17.79
C PHE A 322 -3.29 -0.82 -17.52
N LEU A 323 -2.09 -1.06 -18.02
CA LEU A 323 -1.35 -2.30 -17.82
C LEU A 323 0.00 -2.02 -17.20
N THR A 324 0.40 -2.81 -16.23
CA THR A 324 1.75 -2.80 -15.68
C THR A 324 2.42 -4.17 -15.87
N ASN A 325 3.74 -4.20 -15.85
CA ASN A 325 4.49 -5.42 -16.06
C ASN A 325 5.64 -5.63 -15.06
N GLU A 326 6.31 -6.78 -15.14
CA GLU A 326 7.42 -7.17 -14.26
C GLU A 326 8.70 -6.36 -14.50
N SER A 327 8.88 -5.75 -15.67
CA SER A 327 10.03 -4.89 -15.97
C SER A 327 9.85 -3.45 -15.51
N GLY A 328 8.67 -3.10 -14.96
CA GLY A 328 8.40 -1.76 -14.42
C GLY A 328 7.86 -0.78 -15.45
N GLU A 329 7.26 -1.28 -16.52
CA GLU A 329 6.58 -0.47 -17.52
C GLU A 329 5.10 -0.29 -17.18
N LEU A 330 4.56 0.88 -17.54
CA LEU A 330 3.14 1.21 -17.55
C LEU A 330 2.73 1.48 -18.99
N SER A 331 1.76 0.74 -19.51
CA SER A 331 1.14 0.98 -20.82
C SER A 331 -0.30 1.44 -20.65
N VAL A 332 -0.73 2.41 -21.45
CA VAL A 332 -2.11 2.92 -21.48
C VAL A 332 -2.68 2.71 -22.87
N PHE A 333 -3.84 2.06 -22.93
CA PHE A 333 -4.56 1.80 -24.17
C PHE A 333 -5.89 2.55 -24.18
N LEU A 334 -6.25 3.10 -25.33
CA LEU A 334 -7.57 3.67 -25.57
C LEU A 334 -8.51 2.57 -26.04
N THR A 335 -9.68 2.47 -25.42
CA THR A 335 -10.69 1.44 -25.68
C THR A 335 -11.84 1.92 -26.58
N ASN A 336 -11.81 3.19 -26.98
CA ASN A 336 -12.74 3.76 -27.96
C ASN A 336 -12.49 3.29 -29.41
N THR A 337 -11.45 2.50 -29.63
CA THR A 337 -11.12 1.86 -30.91
C THR A 337 -11.04 0.35 -30.74
N PHE A 338 -11.33 -0.42 -31.80
CA PHE A 338 -11.15 -1.87 -31.81
C PHE A 338 -10.21 -2.28 -32.95
N PRO A 339 -9.12 -3.02 -32.69
CA PRO A 339 -8.58 -3.31 -31.36
C PRO A 339 -8.11 -2.04 -30.62
N PRO A 340 -7.99 -2.09 -29.28
CA PRO A 340 -7.48 -0.97 -28.49
C PRO A 340 -6.12 -0.49 -28.97
N THR A 341 -5.92 0.83 -29.00
CA THR A 341 -4.67 1.44 -29.46
C THR A 341 -3.81 1.89 -28.29
N GLU A 342 -2.51 1.60 -28.34
CA GLU A 342 -1.56 2.06 -27.34
C GLU A 342 -1.34 3.56 -27.46
N ALA A 343 -1.71 4.30 -26.40
CA ALA A 343 -1.53 5.75 -26.32
C ALA A 343 -0.22 6.13 -25.63
N ILE A 344 0.17 5.37 -24.59
CA ILE A 344 1.29 5.70 -23.73
C ILE A 344 2.02 4.40 -23.36
N ASN A 345 3.36 4.46 -23.34
CA ASN A 345 4.22 3.43 -22.75
C ASN A 345 5.39 4.09 -22.02
N LEU A 346 5.42 3.94 -20.70
CA LEU A 346 6.38 4.59 -19.82
C LEU A 346 7.16 3.56 -19.01
N GLN A 347 8.49 3.73 -18.95
CA GLN A 347 9.33 3.03 -17.98
C GLN A 347 9.25 3.78 -16.64
N ILE A 348 8.54 3.21 -15.66
CA ILE A 348 8.30 3.84 -14.34
C ILE A 348 9.43 3.52 -13.37
N THR A 349 9.83 2.26 -13.31
CA THR A 349 10.89 1.80 -12.41
C THR A 349 12.01 1.13 -13.18
N SER A 350 13.23 1.25 -12.70
CA SER A 350 14.37 0.57 -13.29
C SER A 350 14.32 -0.92 -12.93
N TYR A 351 13.74 -1.72 -13.83
CA TYR A 351 13.69 -3.19 -13.72
C TYR A 351 13.10 -3.74 -12.42
N SER A 352 12.12 -3.06 -11.85
CA SER A 352 11.40 -3.52 -10.66
C SER A 352 9.92 -3.73 -10.99
N SER A 353 9.42 -4.94 -10.69
CA SER A 353 8.03 -5.33 -10.95
C SER A 353 7.05 -4.39 -10.24
N ILE A 354 6.12 -3.82 -11.00
CA ILE A 354 5.01 -3.06 -10.47
C ILE A 354 3.90 -4.04 -10.09
N ARG A 355 3.53 -4.09 -8.82
CA ARG A 355 2.52 -5.02 -8.27
C ARG A 355 1.25 -4.34 -7.82
N ALA A 356 1.30 -3.04 -7.59
CA ALA A 356 0.17 -2.23 -7.19
C ALA A 356 -0.12 -1.18 -8.26
N LEU A 357 -1.38 -0.99 -8.59
CA LEU A 357 -1.85 0.02 -9.52
C LEU A 357 -3.21 0.52 -9.06
N ASP A 358 -3.35 1.84 -8.92
CA ASP A 358 -4.62 2.49 -8.69
C ASP A 358 -4.72 3.79 -9.48
N ILE A 359 -5.94 4.23 -9.78
CA ILE A 359 -6.22 5.33 -10.67
C ILE A 359 -7.22 6.26 -10.01
N SER A 360 -6.91 7.56 -10.01
CA SER A 360 -7.89 8.58 -9.66
C SER A 360 -8.55 9.13 -10.92
N GLU A 361 -9.77 8.73 -11.18
CA GLU A 361 -10.55 9.19 -12.34
C GLU A 361 -10.78 10.71 -12.35
N LYS A 362 -10.87 11.33 -11.15
CA LYS A 362 -11.14 12.77 -11.01
C LYS A 362 -9.93 13.65 -11.25
N SER A 363 -8.75 13.20 -10.82
CA SER A 363 -7.53 14.02 -10.82
C SER A 363 -6.52 13.59 -11.88
N HIS A 364 -6.82 12.56 -12.67
CA HIS A 364 -5.92 11.96 -13.66
C HIS A 364 -4.58 11.48 -13.08
N TYR A 365 -4.55 11.18 -11.78
CA TYR A 365 -3.37 10.61 -11.14
C TYR A 365 -3.39 9.08 -11.21
N ILE A 366 -2.19 8.53 -11.42
CA ILE A 366 -1.93 7.11 -11.32
C ILE A 366 -0.95 6.88 -10.20
N PHE A 367 -1.25 5.86 -9.40
CA PHE A 367 -0.44 5.41 -8.28
C PHE A 367 0.09 4.03 -8.59
N THR A 368 1.41 3.84 -8.53
CA THR A 368 2.02 2.53 -8.70
C THR A 368 2.89 2.18 -7.52
N GLY A 369 2.83 0.91 -7.11
CA GLY A 369 3.69 0.36 -6.06
C GLY A 369 4.48 -0.83 -6.58
N SER A 370 5.76 -0.90 -6.24
CA SER A 370 6.67 -1.90 -6.76
C SER A 370 7.27 -2.80 -5.67
N VAL A 371 7.86 -3.90 -6.09
CA VAL A 371 8.47 -4.89 -5.19
C VAL A 371 9.74 -4.36 -4.49
N ASN A 372 10.31 -3.27 -4.95
CA ASN A 372 11.43 -2.59 -4.28
C ASN A 372 10.97 -1.52 -3.27
N GLY A 373 9.67 -1.42 -3.00
CA GLY A 373 9.09 -0.47 -2.04
C GLY A 373 8.91 0.94 -2.58
N LYS A 374 9.13 1.19 -3.85
CA LYS A 374 8.89 2.49 -4.46
C LYS A 374 7.42 2.66 -4.81
N ILE A 375 6.90 3.84 -4.50
CA ILE A 375 5.57 4.32 -4.87
C ILE A 375 5.77 5.49 -5.81
N ASN A 376 5.22 5.41 -7.02
CA ASN A 376 5.28 6.48 -8.00
C ASN A 376 3.90 7.07 -8.22
N ILE A 377 3.85 8.39 -8.33
CA ILE A 377 2.66 9.18 -8.63
C ILE A 377 2.88 9.86 -9.97
N LEU A 378 2.01 9.53 -10.92
CA LEU A 378 2.06 10.10 -12.27
C LEU A 378 0.81 10.94 -12.52
N ASN A 379 0.96 11.97 -13.36
CA ASN A 379 -0.13 12.77 -13.87
C ASN A 379 -0.26 12.56 -15.37
N LEU A 380 -1.46 12.18 -15.83
CA LEU A 380 -1.80 11.96 -17.24
C LEU A 380 -2.72 13.05 -17.80
N SER A 381 -2.82 14.22 -17.17
CA SER A 381 -3.70 15.30 -17.61
C SER A 381 -3.36 15.84 -19.00
N TYR A 382 -2.13 15.64 -19.46
CA TYR A 382 -1.63 16.17 -20.73
C TYR A 382 -0.98 15.05 -21.54
N PRO A 383 -1.65 14.55 -22.61
CA PRO A 383 -1.05 13.57 -23.52
C PRO A 383 0.30 14.05 -24.09
N GLY A 384 1.33 13.20 -24.01
CA GLY A 384 2.69 13.53 -24.44
C GLY A 384 3.51 14.40 -23.47
N LYS A 385 2.96 14.70 -22.30
CA LYS A 385 3.65 15.39 -21.18
C LYS A 385 3.43 14.66 -19.85
N GLU A 386 3.30 13.35 -19.94
CA GLU A 386 3.18 12.50 -18.77
C GLU A 386 4.39 12.73 -17.87
N LYS A 387 4.14 13.15 -16.65
CA LYS A 387 5.19 13.49 -15.72
C LYS A 387 5.08 12.67 -14.46
N LEU A 388 6.19 12.03 -14.09
CA LEU A 388 6.38 11.55 -12.73
C LEU A 388 6.36 12.78 -11.82
N ILE A 389 5.32 12.90 -10.97
CA ILE A 389 5.17 14.03 -10.05
C ILE A 389 6.02 13.81 -8.82
N SER A 390 5.97 12.61 -8.27
CA SER A 390 6.63 12.28 -7.03
C SER A 390 6.98 10.79 -6.98
N GLU A 391 8.14 10.51 -6.41
CA GLU A 391 8.54 9.17 -6.00
C GLU A 391 8.62 9.15 -4.47
N MET A 392 7.82 8.31 -3.84
CA MET A 392 7.93 8.01 -2.42
C MET A 392 8.60 6.66 -2.26
N THR A 393 9.43 6.52 -1.26
CA THR A 393 10.05 5.24 -0.94
C THR A 393 9.47 4.73 0.36
N SER A 394 8.91 3.54 0.33
CA SER A 394 8.57 2.79 1.52
C SER A 394 9.86 2.56 2.32
N PHE A 395 9.77 2.66 3.63
CA PHE A 395 10.93 2.53 4.51
C PHE A 395 11.43 1.09 4.51
N GLY A 396 12.54 0.84 3.82
CA GLY A 396 13.24 -0.42 3.79
C GLY A 396 13.24 -1.15 2.45
N ALA A 397 14.39 -1.66 2.09
CA ALA A 397 14.62 -2.40 0.85
C ALA A 397 13.83 -3.73 0.74
N SER A 398 13.05 -4.10 1.76
CA SER A 398 12.30 -5.37 1.82
C SER A 398 10.78 -5.22 1.76
N MET A 399 10.23 -4.01 1.77
CA MET A 399 8.77 -3.82 1.74
C MET A 399 8.22 -3.87 0.33
N LYS A 400 7.85 -5.06 -0.09
CA LYS A 400 7.17 -5.28 -1.37
C LYS A 400 5.73 -4.78 -1.29
N ILE A 401 5.44 -3.69 -1.97
CA ILE A 401 4.07 -3.18 -2.09
C ILE A 401 3.30 -4.10 -3.03
N ARG A 402 2.19 -4.61 -2.55
CA ARG A 402 1.33 -5.56 -3.28
C ARG A 402 0.10 -4.89 -3.87
N ILE A 403 -0.43 -3.91 -3.17
CA ILE A 403 -1.67 -3.21 -3.54
C ILE A 403 -1.64 -1.79 -3.05
N CYS A 404 -2.29 -0.89 -3.75
CA CYS A 404 -2.54 0.48 -3.31
C CYS A 404 -3.99 0.89 -3.60
N ARG A 405 -4.50 1.86 -2.82
CA ARG A 405 -5.80 2.52 -3.01
C ARG A 405 -5.67 3.99 -2.66
N TYR A 406 -6.25 4.83 -3.47
CA TYR A 406 -6.24 6.27 -3.27
C TYR A 406 -7.52 6.74 -2.59
N ASN A 407 -7.38 7.57 -1.57
CA ASN A 407 -8.48 8.28 -0.92
C ASN A 407 -8.51 9.72 -1.46
N SER A 408 -9.50 10.00 -2.29
CA SER A 408 -9.63 11.31 -2.94
C SER A 408 -10.08 12.42 -1.99
N LYS A 409 -10.75 12.08 -0.87
CA LYS A 409 -11.24 13.06 0.12
C LYS A 409 -10.12 13.63 0.99
N THR A 410 -9.17 12.78 1.40
CA THR A 410 -8.09 13.18 2.32
C THR A 410 -6.76 13.38 1.62
N HIS A 411 -6.66 13.07 0.32
CA HIS A 411 -5.42 13.03 -0.45
C HIS A 411 -4.36 12.13 0.17
N GLU A 412 -4.78 10.94 0.59
CA GLU A 412 -3.94 9.91 1.16
C GLU A 412 -3.89 8.69 0.26
N LEU A 413 -2.74 8.01 0.26
CA LEU A 413 -2.58 6.72 -0.40
C LEU A 413 -2.51 5.62 0.66
N ILE A 414 -3.28 4.57 0.45
CA ILE A 414 -3.34 3.38 1.29
C ILE A 414 -2.55 2.29 0.59
N THR A 415 -1.56 1.69 1.24
CA THR A 415 -0.79 0.58 0.65
C THR A 415 -0.84 -0.65 1.52
N GLY A 416 -0.89 -1.82 0.89
CA GLY A 416 -0.77 -3.12 1.52
C GLY A 416 0.51 -3.84 1.06
N ASP A 417 1.21 -4.50 1.99
CA ASP A 417 2.50 -5.11 1.74
C ASP A 417 2.52 -6.65 1.85
N GLU A 418 3.69 -7.23 1.60
CA GLU A 418 3.96 -8.67 1.67
C GLU A 418 3.92 -9.22 3.12
N ASP A 419 4.14 -8.35 4.13
CA ASP A 419 4.16 -8.73 5.54
C ASP A 419 2.79 -8.62 6.21
N GLY A 420 1.78 -8.16 5.48
CA GLY A 420 0.40 -8.00 5.95
C GLY A 420 0.12 -6.68 6.65
N ARG A 421 0.94 -5.66 6.40
CA ARG A 421 0.75 -4.33 6.96
C ARG A 421 -0.01 -3.45 5.99
N VAL A 422 -0.82 -2.57 6.55
CA VAL A 422 -1.41 -1.44 5.83
C VAL A 422 -0.73 -0.17 6.28
N THR A 423 -0.33 0.65 5.31
CA THR A 423 0.30 1.96 5.55
C THR A 423 -0.50 3.05 4.87
N ILE A 424 -0.78 4.12 5.61
CA ILE A 424 -1.39 5.35 5.07
C ILE A 424 -0.29 6.37 4.80
N TRP A 425 -0.30 6.95 3.62
CA TRP A 425 0.67 7.94 3.16
C TRP A 425 -0.01 9.26 2.91
N SER A 426 0.53 10.35 3.43
CA SER A 426 0.14 11.70 3.04
C SER A 426 0.79 12.06 1.71
N LEU A 427 0.01 12.32 0.67
CA LEU A 427 0.55 12.76 -0.63
C LEU A 427 1.12 14.19 -0.56
N LYS A 428 0.70 14.98 0.43
CA LYS A 428 1.20 16.33 0.64
C LYS A 428 2.65 16.34 1.13
N THR A 429 3.00 15.41 2.02
CA THR A 429 4.34 15.36 2.63
C THR A 429 5.22 14.24 2.09
N GLY A 430 4.63 13.26 1.37
CA GLY A 430 5.30 12.05 0.93
C GLY A 430 5.70 11.10 2.08
N GLN A 431 5.15 11.31 3.28
CA GLN A 431 5.52 10.54 4.47
C GLN A 431 4.38 9.64 4.93
N PRO A 432 4.69 8.50 5.55
CA PRO A 432 3.67 7.67 6.19
C PRO A 432 3.08 8.38 7.40
N VAL A 433 1.78 8.27 7.55
CA VAL A 433 0.98 8.88 8.63
C VAL A 433 0.56 7.85 9.66
N SER A 434 0.24 6.65 9.20
CA SER A 434 -0.19 5.54 10.07
C SER A 434 0.23 4.21 9.48
N VAL A 435 0.48 3.23 10.33
CA VAL A 435 0.77 1.84 9.96
C VAL A 435 0.20 0.88 10.99
N TRP A 436 -0.38 -0.23 10.52
CA TRP A 436 -0.82 -1.32 11.39
C TRP A 436 -0.73 -2.69 10.71
N GLU A 437 -0.64 -3.75 11.50
CA GLU A 437 -0.70 -5.13 11.03
C GLU A 437 -2.16 -5.51 10.75
N ALA A 438 -2.56 -5.50 9.49
CA ALA A 438 -3.90 -5.92 9.08
C ALA A 438 -4.01 -7.44 9.01
N HIS A 439 -2.97 -8.12 8.53
CA HIS A 439 -2.89 -9.58 8.40
C HIS A 439 -1.51 -10.07 8.82
N PRO A 440 -1.27 -10.36 10.12
CA PRO A 440 0.05 -10.66 10.64
C PRO A 440 0.75 -11.79 9.87
N LYS A 441 1.95 -11.50 9.34
CA LYS A 441 2.79 -12.43 8.57
C LYS A 441 2.13 -13.05 7.33
N SER A 442 1.11 -12.40 6.79
CA SER A 442 0.39 -12.88 5.61
C SER A 442 0.26 -11.76 4.58
N PRO A 443 0.73 -11.99 3.33
CA PRO A 443 0.65 -10.98 2.28
C PRO A 443 -0.78 -10.50 2.05
N ILE A 444 -0.97 -9.16 2.04
CA ILE A 444 -2.23 -8.57 1.59
C ILE A 444 -2.31 -8.79 0.08
N THR A 445 -3.37 -9.44 -0.36
CA THR A 445 -3.56 -9.78 -1.77
C THR A 445 -4.51 -8.82 -2.47
N GLN A 446 -5.50 -8.32 -1.74
CA GLN A 446 -6.45 -7.35 -2.25
C GLN A 446 -6.91 -6.39 -1.14
N MET A 447 -7.20 -5.15 -1.55
CA MET A 447 -7.86 -4.15 -0.72
C MET A 447 -8.95 -3.44 -1.53
N MET A 448 -10.02 -3.07 -0.86
CA MET A 448 -11.08 -2.24 -1.40
C MET A 448 -11.40 -1.12 -0.41
N PHE A 449 -11.51 0.09 -0.90
CA PHE A 449 -11.78 1.25 -0.06
C PHE A 449 -13.12 1.88 -0.43
N ASP A 450 -14.01 1.94 0.55
CA ASP A 450 -15.27 2.67 0.48
C ASP A 450 -15.03 4.09 1.04
N GLU A 451 -14.91 5.05 0.14
CA GLU A 451 -14.68 6.46 0.51
C GLU A 451 -15.88 7.10 1.24
N GLU A 452 -17.10 6.62 1.02
CA GLU A 452 -18.29 7.22 1.62
C GLU A 452 -18.37 6.90 3.10
N ASN A 453 -18.15 5.63 3.44
CA ASN A 453 -18.24 5.12 4.80
C ASN A 453 -16.88 5.05 5.50
N LEU A 454 -15.79 5.38 4.82
CA LEU A 454 -14.40 5.27 5.30
C LEU A 454 -14.07 3.84 5.76
N LEU A 455 -14.54 2.84 5.00
CA LEU A 455 -14.30 1.43 5.28
C LEU A 455 -13.22 0.88 4.36
N LEU A 456 -12.20 0.27 4.94
CA LEU A 456 -11.17 -0.44 4.21
C LEU A 456 -11.37 -1.94 4.39
N TRP A 457 -11.61 -2.63 3.29
CA TRP A 457 -11.68 -4.08 3.22
C TRP A 457 -10.32 -4.63 2.84
N THR A 458 -9.81 -5.60 3.56
CA THR A 458 -8.52 -6.24 3.30
C THR A 458 -8.67 -7.74 3.24
N GLY A 459 -8.07 -8.39 2.25
CA GLY A 459 -8.00 -9.84 2.13
C GLY A 459 -6.57 -10.33 1.99
N ALA A 460 -6.28 -11.48 2.55
CA ALA A 460 -4.94 -12.04 2.56
C ALA A 460 -4.90 -13.56 2.45
N LYS A 461 -3.69 -14.11 2.36
CA LYS A 461 -3.48 -15.56 2.30
C LYS A 461 -3.78 -16.27 3.63
N ASP A 462 -4.01 -15.56 4.72
CA ASP A 462 -4.38 -16.10 6.04
C ASP A 462 -5.81 -16.64 6.13
N LYS A 463 -6.50 -16.72 4.97
CA LYS A 463 -7.88 -17.22 4.87
C LYS A 463 -8.91 -16.34 5.57
N ALA A 464 -8.61 -15.05 5.66
CA ALA A 464 -9.47 -14.06 6.29
C ALA A 464 -9.68 -12.86 5.40
N PHE A 465 -10.81 -12.20 5.58
CA PHE A 465 -10.96 -10.80 5.23
C PHE A 465 -11.32 -9.98 6.47
N ARG A 466 -10.89 -8.74 6.49
CA ARG A 466 -11.10 -7.81 7.59
C ARG A 466 -11.62 -6.48 7.08
N VAL A 467 -12.48 -5.86 7.89
CA VAL A 467 -13.06 -4.55 7.61
C VAL A 467 -12.59 -3.58 8.68
N TRP A 468 -11.95 -2.52 8.25
CA TRP A 468 -11.37 -1.49 9.11
C TRP A 468 -12.14 -0.20 8.96
N GLN A 469 -12.52 0.41 10.07
CA GLN A 469 -12.99 1.80 10.06
C GLN A 469 -11.79 2.72 10.04
N LEU A 470 -11.67 3.51 9.00
CA LEU A 470 -10.68 4.58 8.93
C LEU A 470 -11.23 5.84 9.60
N PRO A 471 -10.42 6.62 10.29
CA PRO A 471 -10.81 7.94 10.76
C PRO A 471 -10.94 8.90 9.58
N GLU A 472 -11.77 9.93 9.72
CA GLU A 472 -11.84 11.02 8.73
C GLU A 472 -10.48 11.68 8.50
N LYS A 473 -9.62 11.64 9.51
CA LYS A 473 -8.29 12.21 9.49
C LYS A 473 -7.38 11.44 10.45
N PHE A 474 -6.20 11.06 9.98
CA PHE A 474 -5.22 10.35 10.79
C PHE A 474 -4.36 11.27 11.66
N THR A 475 -4.16 12.52 11.24
CA THR A 475 -3.42 13.53 12.00
C THR A 475 -4.34 14.32 12.91
N SER A 476 -3.85 14.77 14.07
CA SER A 476 -4.62 15.68 14.93
C SER A 476 -4.63 17.09 14.36
N ASP A 477 -5.71 17.86 14.62
CA ASP A 477 -5.80 19.26 14.18
C ASP A 477 -4.69 20.14 14.77
N ALA A 478 -4.20 19.78 15.95
CA ALA A 478 -3.07 20.44 16.58
C ALA A 478 -1.76 20.22 15.80
N MET A 479 -1.49 18.99 15.34
CA MET A 479 -0.33 18.68 14.51
C MET A 479 -0.39 19.36 13.15
N ASP A 480 -1.55 19.38 12.50
CA ASP A 480 -1.70 20.02 11.19
C ASP A 480 -1.51 21.54 11.23
N LYS A 481 -2.01 22.19 12.28
CA LYS A 481 -1.77 23.63 12.49
C LYS A 481 -0.30 23.93 12.73
N PHE A 482 0.37 23.11 13.54
CA PHE A 482 1.80 23.22 13.79
C PHE A 482 2.61 23.07 12.51
N GLU A 483 2.37 21.99 11.74
CA GLU A 483 3.07 21.73 10.48
C GLU A 483 2.79 22.79 9.41
N SER A 484 1.55 23.29 9.30
CA SER A 484 1.22 24.34 8.33
C SER A 484 1.94 25.65 8.61
N THR A 485 2.22 25.92 9.87
CA THR A 485 3.02 27.08 10.29
C THR A 485 4.50 26.90 9.97
N GLU A 486 5.05 25.71 10.23
CA GLU A 486 6.43 25.36 9.92
C GLU A 486 6.71 25.33 8.41
N VAL A 487 5.83 24.74 7.61
CA VAL A 487 5.96 24.69 6.14
C VAL A 487 5.93 26.09 5.54
N LYS A 488 5.14 27.03 6.07
CA LYS A 488 5.19 28.44 5.66
C LYS A 488 6.56 29.05 5.97
N ASN A 489 7.08 28.87 7.16
CA ASN A 489 8.38 29.40 7.56
C ASN A 489 9.52 28.83 6.72
N ILE A 490 9.49 27.52 6.40
CA ILE A 490 10.48 26.87 5.54
C ILE A 490 10.35 27.33 4.09
N SER A 491 9.13 27.49 3.56
CA SER A 491 8.91 27.95 2.18
C SER A 491 9.33 29.41 1.99
N GLU A 492 9.10 30.26 2.97
CA GLU A 492 9.56 31.64 2.98
C GLU A 492 11.10 31.71 3.06
N SER A 493 11.72 30.90 3.90
CA SER A 493 13.19 30.80 4.01
C SER A 493 13.83 30.28 2.73
N LEU A 494 13.24 29.26 2.09
CA LEU A 494 13.70 28.74 0.79
C LEU A 494 13.50 29.73 -0.35
N ALA A 495 12.42 30.51 -0.34
CA ALA A 495 12.19 31.57 -1.32
C ALA A 495 13.23 32.71 -1.17
N ILE A 496 13.56 33.09 0.05
CA ILE A 496 14.61 34.07 0.35
C ILE A 496 15.99 33.53 -0.08
N MET A 497 16.32 32.27 0.22
CA MET A 497 17.58 31.65 -0.21
C MET A 497 17.70 31.55 -1.75
N LYS A 498 16.60 31.25 -2.44
CA LYS A 498 16.56 31.20 -3.91
C LYS A 498 16.72 32.58 -4.52
N LEU A 499 16.09 33.61 -3.95
CA LEU A 499 16.25 35.00 -4.35
C LEU A 499 17.70 35.48 -4.13
N GLN A 500 18.31 35.16 -3.00
CA GLN A 500 19.72 35.45 -2.72
C GLN A 500 20.68 34.71 -3.66
N GLY A 501 20.36 33.46 -4.03
CA GLY A 501 21.15 32.70 -5.00
C GLY A 501 21.02 33.19 -6.44
N LEU A 502 19.87 33.72 -6.83
CA LEU A 502 19.64 34.38 -8.13
C LEU A 502 20.38 35.74 -8.19
N LEU A 503 20.29 36.55 -7.15
CA LEU A 503 21.02 37.81 -7.06
C LEU A 503 22.55 37.62 -7.10
N LYS A 504 23.08 36.54 -6.49
CA LYS A 504 24.50 36.20 -6.62
C LYS A 504 24.92 35.85 -8.05
N ARG A 505 24.08 35.10 -8.77
CA ARG A 505 24.34 34.74 -10.18
C ARG A 505 24.30 35.94 -11.10
N GLU A 506 23.32 36.84 -10.93
CA GLU A 506 23.28 38.11 -11.70
C GLU A 506 24.50 39.01 -11.41
N MET A 507 25.02 39.02 -10.20
CA MET A 507 26.25 39.75 -9.87
C MET A 507 27.54 39.09 -10.36
N GLU A 508 27.55 37.78 -10.60
CA GLU A 508 28.67 37.02 -11.18
C GLU A 508 28.66 37.13 -12.71
N ASP A 509 27.48 37.14 -13.35
CA ASP A 509 27.34 37.31 -14.82
C ASP A 509 27.66 38.76 -15.29
N ASP A 510 27.41 39.78 -14.46
CA ASP A 510 27.78 41.16 -14.78
C ASP A 510 29.29 41.47 -14.60
N SER A 511 30.05 40.59 -13.96
CA SER A 511 31.50 40.75 -13.79
C SER A 511 32.34 40.17 -14.92
N ASP A 512 31.74 39.37 -15.83
CA ASP A 512 32.44 38.70 -16.93
C ASP A 512 32.20 39.35 -18.32
N SER A 513 31.49 40.50 -18.36
CA SER A 513 31.26 41.23 -19.59
C SER A 513 32.20 42.45 -19.72
N SER A 514 33.50 42.25 -19.75
CA SER A 514 34.44 43.21 -20.32
C SER A 514 35.67 42.49 -20.89
N VAL A 515 35.94 42.85 -22.16
CA VAL A 515 37.18 42.57 -22.92
C VAL A 515 37.18 41.22 -23.65
N ASP A 516 37.09 41.05 -24.91
CA ASP A 516 37.76 41.69 -26.02
C ASP A 516 37.11 41.34 -27.36
N ASP A 517 37.06 42.35 -28.13
CA ASP A 517 36.80 42.42 -29.55
C ASP A 517 37.83 41.67 -30.44
N LEU A 518 37.33 41.39 -31.65
CA LEU A 518 38.02 41.48 -32.94
C LEU A 518 38.81 40.29 -33.48
N ASN A 519 38.37 40.03 -34.68
CA ASN A 519 39.02 39.33 -35.83
C ASN A 519 38.56 37.86 -36.01
N GLY A 520 37.95 37.53 -37.09
CA GLY A 520 37.99 38.04 -38.43
C GLY A 520 38.13 36.87 -39.39
N TRP A 521 37.18 36.68 -40.30
CA TRP A 521 37.32 36.10 -41.63
C TRP A 521 37.92 34.68 -41.87
N ASP A 522 37.24 33.83 -42.43
CA ASP A 522 37.06 33.37 -43.80
C ASP A 522 37.18 31.85 -44.03
N TYR A 523 36.25 31.36 -44.85
CA TYR A 523 36.27 30.28 -45.85
C TYR A 523 36.90 28.91 -45.57
N LYS A 524 36.12 27.89 -45.55
CA LYS A 524 35.77 27.02 -46.67
C LYS A 524 34.70 26.02 -46.30
#